data_a58c8d55e9e32e2b94aad23f08d2d102
#
_entry.id   a58c8d55e9e32e2b94aad23f08d2d102
#
_cell.length_a   1.000
_cell.length_b   1.000
_cell.length_c   1.000
_cell.angle_alpha   90.00
_cell.angle_beta   90.00
_cell.angle_gamma   90.00
#
_symmetry.space_group_name_H-M   'P 1'
#
loop_
_entity.id
_entity.type
_entity.pdbx_description
1 polymer ?
#
loop_
_entity_poly.entity_id
_entity_poly.type
_entity_poly.pdbx_seq_one_letter_code
_entity_poly.pdbx_strand_id
1 'polypeptide(L)'
;MDQFADLEILRYKVPGFESLSLQQKQLLYHLSEAALMGRDIFFDQNGRYNLAIRRTLEAIYTNYKGDREDPQFKALETYLKRVWFSSGIHHHYALDKFAPGFSPEFLMDCIHQIDAKKLPLRENQNVDQFMIEIAPVIFDPGVMPKRSVQSGDGDLIKASSNNYYGGGISQKEVEDFYAQMKMGKDTISPISYGLNSRLVKENGTVVEKVWKVGGLY
;
A
#
# COMPACT_ATOMS: atom_id res chain seq x y z
N MET A 1 19.51 17.40 1.13
CA MET A 1 19.17 16.36 2.09
C MET A 1 17.77 16.70 2.55
N ASP A 2 16.84 15.78 2.49
CA ASP A 2 15.46 16.03 2.91
C ASP A 2 15.18 15.13 4.13
N GLN A 3 14.55 15.69 5.17
CA GLN A 3 14.27 14.99 6.42
C GLN A 3 12.81 15.22 6.81
N PHE A 4 12.12 14.16 7.19
CA PHE A 4 10.77 14.24 7.75
C PHE A 4 10.55 13.11 8.77
N ALA A 5 9.88 13.41 9.86
CA ALA A 5 9.70 12.50 10.98
C ALA A 5 11.06 11.90 11.44
N ASP A 6 11.19 10.58 11.42
CA ASP A 6 12.37 9.80 11.76
C ASP A 6 13.17 9.33 10.53
N LEU A 7 12.91 9.91 9.36
CA LEU A 7 13.51 9.50 8.09
C LEU A 7 14.38 10.60 7.50
N GLU A 8 15.52 10.20 6.95
CA GLU A 8 16.43 11.04 6.20
C GLU A 8 16.59 10.49 4.77
N ILE A 9 16.35 11.36 3.77
CA ILE A 9 16.46 11.00 2.35
C ILE A 9 17.87 11.39 1.87
N LEU A 10 18.69 10.37 1.62
CA LEU A 10 20.03 10.56 1.09
C LEU A 10 20.02 10.46 -0.44
N ARG A 11 20.72 11.38 -1.08
CA ARG A 11 20.94 11.36 -2.53
C ARG A 11 22.35 10.89 -2.81
N TYR A 12 22.45 9.84 -3.60
CA TYR A 12 23.74 9.30 -4.04
C TYR A 12 24.04 9.70 -5.48
N LYS A 13 25.32 9.96 -5.75
CA LYS A 13 25.83 9.97 -7.13
C LYS A 13 25.94 8.53 -7.60
N VAL A 14 25.74 8.31 -8.90
CA VAL A 14 25.92 7.01 -9.54
C VAL A 14 27.22 7.07 -10.35
N PRO A 15 28.36 6.65 -9.77
CA PRO A 15 29.63 6.67 -10.49
C PRO A 15 29.55 5.81 -11.75
N GLY A 16 30.13 6.29 -12.83
CA GLY A 16 30.11 5.57 -14.11
C GLY A 16 28.89 5.82 -14.99
N PHE A 17 27.84 6.49 -14.51
CA PHE A 17 26.67 6.83 -15.33
C PHE A 17 27.06 7.66 -16.57
N GLU A 18 28.01 8.57 -16.42
CA GLU A 18 28.46 9.46 -17.49
C GLU A 18 29.15 8.70 -18.64
N SER A 19 29.78 7.56 -18.35
CA SER A 19 30.46 6.72 -19.33
C SER A 19 29.54 5.82 -20.14
N LEU A 20 28.26 5.72 -19.75
CA LEU A 20 27.27 4.94 -20.50
C LEU A 20 26.99 5.57 -21.86
N SER A 21 26.77 4.73 -22.87
CA SER A 21 26.30 5.18 -24.18
C SER A 21 24.92 5.82 -24.09
N LEU A 22 24.56 6.65 -25.07
CA LEU A 22 23.22 7.25 -25.14
C LEU A 22 22.12 6.17 -25.13
N GLN A 23 22.30 5.07 -25.83
CA GLN A 23 21.34 3.97 -25.89
C GLN A 23 21.14 3.32 -24.52
N GLN A 24 22.22 3.12 -23.74
CA GLN A 24 22.13 2.59 -22.38
C GLN A 24 21.41 3.58 -21.45
N LYS A 25 21.70 4.88 -21.56
CA LYS A 25 21.01 5.92 -20.77
C LYS A 25 19.52 5.96 -21.09
N GLN A 26 19.13 5.86 -22.37
CA GLN A 26 17.73 5.78 -22.78
C GLN A 26 17.04 4.52 -22.22
N LEU A 27 17.71 3.36 -22.26
CA LEU A 27 17.17 2.14 -21.66
C LEU A 27 16.92 2.31 -20.19
N LEU A 28 17.88 2.85 -19.42
CA LEU A 28 17.72 3.09 -17.98
C LEU A 28 16.59 4.07 -17.68
N TYR A 29 16.43 5.11 -18.51
CA TYR A 29 15.30 6.04 -18.39
C TYR A 29 13.97 5.30 -18.54
N HIS A 30 13.79 4.54 -19.60
CA HIS A 30 12.53 3.82 -19.82
C HIS A 30 12.25 2.74 -18.77
N LEU A 31 13.29 2.05 -18.27
CA LEU A 31 13.15 1.10 -17.17
C LEU A 31 12.74 1.81 -15.87
N SER A 32 13.27 2.99 -15.59
CA SER A 32 12.88 3.79 -14.43
C SER A 32 11.42 4.24 -14.52
N GLU A 33 10.98 4.73 -15.69
CA GLU A 33 9.59 5.11 -15.93
C GLU A 33 8.64 3.91 -15.77
N ALA A 34 9.00 2.75 -16.31
CA ALA A 34 8.23 1.53 -16.15
C ALA A 34 8.11 1.10 -14.67
N ALA A 35 9.20 1.20 -13.90
CA ALA A 35 9.20 0.90 -12.48
C ALA A 35 8.26 1.84 -11.69
N LEU A 36 8.18 3.12 -12.09
CA LEU A 36 7.26 4.08 -11.47
C LEU A 36 5.78 3.70 -11.69
N MET A 37 5.44 3.13 -12.82
CA MET A 37 4.06 2.67 -13.11
C MET A 37 3.63 1.51 -12.19
N GLY A 38 4.57 0.68 -11.72
CA GLY A 38 4.32 -0.43 -10.82
C GLY A 38 4.07 -0.05 -9.35
N ARG A 39 4.24 1.23 -8.97
CA ARG A 39 4.12 1.65 -7.56
C ARG A 39 2.75 1.34 -6.93
N ASP A 40 1.67 1.47 -7.68
CA ASP A 40 0.33 1.22 -7.18
C ASP A 40 0.14 -0.22 -6.70
N ILE A 41 0.85 -1.18 -7.32
CA ILE A 41 0.86 -2.58 -6.92
C ILE A 41 1.39 -2.73 -5.48
N PHE A 42 2.50 -2.05 -5.13
CA PHE A 42 3.05 -2.13 -3.78
C PHE A 42 2.08 -1.60 -2.72
N PHE A 43 1.39 -0.49 -3.00
CA PHE A 43 0.37 0.04 -2.10
C PHE A 43 -0.76 -0.96 -1.88
N ASP A 44 -1.25 -1.58 -2.95
CA ASP A 44 -2.32 -2.58 -2.88
C ASP A 44 -1.87 -3.86 -2.15
N GLN A 45 -0.65 -4.34 -2.42
CA GLN A 45 -0.06 -5.50 -1.74
C GLN A 45 0.11 -5.28 -0.23
N ASN A 46 0.55 -4.09 0.18
CA ASN A 46 0.80 -3.75 1.58
C ASN A 46 -0.47 -3.54 2.40
N GLY A 47 -1.62 -3.32 1.76
CA GLY A 47 -2.90 -3.22 2.44
C GLY A 47 -4.01 -2.73 1.51
N ARG A 48 -5.17 -3.37 1.61
CA ARG A 48 -6.32 -3.15 0.70
C ARG A 48 -6.83 -1.71 0.61
N TYR A 49 -6.55 -0.88 1.60
CA TYR A 49 -6.97 0.52 1.64
C TYR A 49 -5.86 1.52 1.32
N ASN A 50 -4.60 1.05 1.25
CA ASN A 50 -3.44 1.93 1.13
C ASN A 50 -3.48 2.82 -0.12
N LEU A 51 -3.91 2.26 -1.25
CA LEU A 51 -3.99 3.03 -2.50
C LEU A 51 -5.06 4.12 -2.42
N ALA A 52 -6.22 3.81 -1.85
CA ALA A 52 -7.29 4.77 -1.64
C ALA A 52 -6.87 5.88 -0.65
N ILE A 53 -6.24 5.50 0.47
CA ILE A 53 -5.74 6.45 1.47
C ILE A 53 -4.67 7.35 0.84
N ARG A 54 -3.70 6.81 0.11
CA ARG A 54 -2.68 7.61 -0.58
C ARG A 54 -3.31 8.63 -1.51
N ARG A 55 -4.21 8.21 -2.40
CA ARG A 55 -4.86 9.09 -3.37
C ARG A 55 -5.69 10.17 -2.69
N THR A 56 -6.34 9.86 -1.58
CA THR A 56 -7.09 10.84 -0.78
C THR A 56 -6.16 11.89 -0.18
N LEU A 57 -5.07 11.46 0.46
CA LEU A 57 -4.09 12.39 1.05
C LEU A 57 -3.40 13.25 -0.02
N GLU A 58 -3.09 12.69 -1.20
CA GLU A 58 -2.57 13.44 -2.35
C GLU A 58 -3.57 14.46 -2.88
N ALA A 59 -4.86 14.09 -2.95
CA ALA A 59 -5.92 15.02 -3.35
C ALA A 59 -6.06 16.18 -2.36
N ILE A 60 -6.00 15.90 -1.05
CA ILE A 60 -5.99 16.95 0.00
C ILE A 60 -4.75 17.83 -0.17
N TYR A 61 -3.56 17.24 -0.20
CA TYR A 61 -2.30 17.97 -0.30
C TYR A 61 -2.27 18.93 -1.49
N THR A 62 -2.79 18.49 -2.63
CA THR A 62 -2.80 19.26 -3.87
C THR A 62 -3.86 20.37 -3.88
N ASN A 63 -5.02 20.14 -3.24
CA ASN A 63 -6.18 21.04 -3.36
C ASN A 63 -6.48 21.84 -2.10
N TYR A 64 -5.76 21.62 -0.99
CA TYR A 64 -5.97 22.34 0.26
C TYR A 64 -5.81 23.86 0.08
N LYS A 65 -6.80 24.62 0.55
CA LYS A 65 -6.88 26.07 0.42
C LYS A 65 -6.69 26.82 1.75
N GLY A 66 -6.60 26.06 2.85
CA GLY A 66 -6.36 26.63 4.18
C GLY A 66 -4.89 27.01 4.43
N ASP A 67 -4.60 27.33 5.66
CA ASP A 67 -3.23 27.67 6.09
C ASP A 67 -2.36 26.40 6.10
N ARG A 68 -1.34 26.36 5.25
CA ARG A 68 -0.37 25.26 5.20
C ARG A 68 0.61 25.22 6.38
N GLU A 69 0.65 26.30 7.17
CA GLU A 69 1.40 26.35 8.43
C GLU A 69 0.57 25.78 9.61
N ASP A 70 -0.71 25.50 9.43
CA ASP A 70 -1.54 24.86 10.44
C ASP A 70 -0.89 23.54 10.92
N PRO A 71 -0.76 23.34 12.24
CA PRO A 71 -0.13 22.13 12.78
C PRO A 71 -0.78 20.82 12.31
N GLN A 72 -2.09 20.78 12.10
CA GLN A 72 -2.78 19.59 11.60
C GLN A 72 -2.46 19.32 10.12
N PHE A 73 -2.35 20.39 9.30
CA PHE A 73 -1.94 20.23 7.91
C PHE A 73 -0.48 19.74 7.80
N LYS A 74 0.42 20.26 8.62
CA LYS A 74 1.82 19.78 8.70
C LYS A 74 1.91 18.33 9.16
N ALA A 75 1.06 17.93 10.10
CA ALA A 75 0.98 16.53 10.53
C ALA A 75 0.44 15.63 9.41
N LEU A 76 -0.57 16.07 8.66
CA LEU A 76 -1.09 15.36 7.49
C LEU A 76 -0.02 15.24 6.40
N GLU A 77 0.72 16.30 6.11
CA GLU A 77 1.85 16.27 5.15
C GLU A 77 2.92 15.25 5.59
N THR A 78 3.27 15.25 6.87
CA THR A 78 4.24 14.30 7.43
C THR A 78 3.72 12.85 7.32
N TYR A 79 2.44 12.62 7.61
CA TYR A 79 1.80 11.33 7.47
C TYR A 79 1.78 10.87 6.00
N LEU A 80 1.44 11.76 5.06
CA LEU A 80 1.48 11.47 3.62
C LEU A 80 2.90 11.07 3.17
N LYS A 81 3.94 11.81 3.61
CA LYS A 81 5.33 11.47 3.31
C LYS A 81 5.72 10.08 3.86
N ARG A 82 5.27 9.72 5.05
CA ARG A 82 5.44 8.36 5.61
C ARG A 82 4.72 7.30 4.78
N VAL A 83 3.49 7.57 4.36
CA VAL A 83 2.70 6.68 3.49
C VAL A 83 3.38 6.47 2.14
N TRP A 84 3.93 7.52 1.54
CA TRP A 84 4.71 7.41 0.31
C TRP A 84 5.96 6.54 0.49
N PHE A 85 6.74 6.83 1.52
CA PHE A 85 8.00 6.12 1.78
C PHE A 85 7.79 4.64 2.07
N SER A 86 6.76 4.30 2.84
CA SER A 86 6.49 2.93 3.28
C SER A 86 5.57 2.15 2.33
N SER A 87 5.10 2.78 1.25
CA SER A 87 4.07 2.22 0.35
C SER A 87 2.82 1.75 1.12
N GLY A 88 2.37 2.55 2.09
CA GLY A 88 1.19 2.28 2.90
C GLY A 88 1.24 2.89 4.29
N ILE A 89 0.21 2.58 5.09
CA ILE A 89 -0.01 3.14 6.42
C ILE A 89 0.83 2.47 7.53
N HIS A 90 1.66 1.50 7.19
CA HIS A 90 2.49 0.78 8.15
C HIS A 90 3.96 1.11 7.94
N HIS A 91 4.72 1.15 9.05
CA HIS A 91 6.16 1.37 8.99
C HIS A 91 6.84 0.31 8.12
N HIS A 92 7.72 0.75 7.22
CA HIS A 92 8.34 -0.12 6.21
C HIS A 92 9.17 -1.26 6.80
N TYR A 93 9.71 -1.09 8.00
CA TYR A 93 10.56 -2.06 8.71
C TYR A 93 9.87 -2.69 9.92
N ALA A 94 9.35 -1.88 10.86
CA ALA A 94 8.71 -2.37 12.09
C ALA A 94 7.32 -2.98 11.86
N LEU A 95 6.70 -2.70 10.70
CA LEU A 95 5.39 -3.20 10.26
C LEU A 95 4.20 -2.70 11.08
N ASP A 96 4.41 -1.86 12.09
CA ASP A 96 3.35 -1.26 12.89
C ASP A 96 2.67 -0.10 12.15
N LYS A 97 1.39 0.11 12.42
CA LYS A 97 0.63 1.20 11.84
C LYS A 97 1.10 2.55 12.36
N PHE A 98 1.22 3.53 11.47
CA PHE A 98 1.49 4.92 11.84
C PHE A 98 0.30 5.54 12.56
N ALA A 99 0.56 6.23 13.67
CA ALA A 99 -0.43 7.12 14.24
C ALA A 99 -0.49 8.42 13.40
N PRO A 100 -1.68 8.88 12.96
CA PRO A 100 -1.82 10.18 12.35
C PRO A 100 -1.62 11.27 13.42
N GLY A 101 -0.96 12.34 13.08
CA GLY A 101 -0.78 13.49 13.96
C GLY A 101 -1.86 14.56 13.80
N PHE A 102 -2.91 14.28 13.04
CA PHE A 102 -4.07 15.13 12.77
C PHE A 102 -5.36 14.44 13.19
N SER A 103 -6.45 15.20 13.37
CA SER A 103 -7.72 14.65 13.84
C SER A 103 -8.60 14.10 12.70
N PRO A 104 -9.55 13.18 13.00
CA PRO A 104 -10.56 12.73 12.04
C PRO A 104 -11.41 13.89 11.49
N GLU A 105 -11.76 14.87 12.34
CA GLU A 105 -12.53 16.05 11.98
C GLU A 105 -11.78 16.89 10.95
N PHE A 106 -10.49 17.15 11.18
CA PHE A 106 -9.64 17.86 10.22
C PHE A 106 -9.59 17.15 8.86
N LEU A 107 -9.43 15.83 8.86
CA LEU A 107 -9.44 15.04 7.62
C LEU A 107 -10.78 15.19 6.88
N MET A 108 -11.90 15.10 7.60
CA MET A 108 -13.24 15.24 7.05
C MET A 108 -13.46 16.63 6.43
N ASP A 109 -13.07 17.69 7.15
CA ASP A 109 -13.17 19.06 6.67
C ASP A 109 -12.35 19.29 5.40
N CYS A 110 -11.15 18.72 5.33
CA CYS A 110 -10.32 18.77 4.13
C CYS A 110 -10.97 18.05 2.94
N ILE A 111 -11.52 16.87 3.16
CA ILE A 111 -12.16 16.07 2.10
C ILE A 111 -13.40 16.75 1.56
N HIS A 112 -14.25 17.36 2.40
CA HIS A 112 -15.45 18.05 1.97
C HIS A 112 -15.16 19.32 1.13
N GLN A 113 -13.94 19.86 1.19
CA GLN A 113 -13.50 20.98 0.37
C GLN A 113 -13.04 20.56 -1.04
N ILE A 114 -12.94 19.26 -1.30
CA ILE A 114 -12.40 18.71 -2.55
C ILE A 114 -13.56 18.24 -3.45
N ASP A 115 -13.44 18.50 -4.74
CA ASP A 115 -14.37 17.92 -5.73
C ASP A 115 -14.32 16.38 -5.61
N ALA A 116 -15.49 15.77 -5.40
CA ALA A 116 -15.63 14.31 -5.25
C ALA A 116 -15.00 13.51 -6.42
N LYS A 117 -14.94 14.09 -7.62
CA LYS A 117 -14.28 13.49 -8.80
C LYS A 117 -12.77 13.31 -8.64
N LYS A 118 -12.15 14.03 -7.70
CA LYS A 118 -10.72 13.91 -7.39
C LYS A 118 -10.43 12.90 -6.28
N LEU A 119 -11.45 12.38 -5.63
CA LEU A 119 -11.36 11.37 -4.60
C LEU A 119 -11.46 9.96 -5.21
N PRO A 120 -10.83 8.95 -4.62
CA PRO A 120 -10.85 7.58 -5.13
C PRO A 120 -12.13 6.84 -4.74
N LEU A 121 -13.28 7.46 -4.99
CA LEU A 121 -14.59 6.88 -4.70
C LEU A 121 -14.89 5.74 -5.67
N ARG A 122 -15.54 4.70 -5.17
CA ARG A 122 -16.12 3.65 -6.02
C ARG A 122 -17.39 4.13 -6.68
N GLU A 123 -17.81 3.42 -7.70
CA GLU A 123 -19.11 3.65 -8.35
C GLU A 123 -20.22 3.65 -7.30
N ASN A 124 -21.06 4.68 -7.33
CA ASN A 124 -22.17 4.90 -6.38
C ASN A 124 -21.77 5.10 -4.91
N GLN A 125 -20.50 5.33 -4.60
CA GLN A 125 -20.03 5.65 -3.25
C GLN A 125 -19.98 7.16 -3.06
N ASN A 126 -20.63 7.68 -2.01
CA ASN A 126 -20.49 9.09 -1.60
C ASN A 126 -19.30 9.26 -0.62
N VAL A 127 -18.98 10.53 -0.35
CA VAL A 127 -17.87 10.91 0.54
C VAL A 127 -18.05 10.36 1.96
N ASP A 128 -19.24 10.43 2.52
CA ASP A 128 -19.50 9.97 3.88
C ASP A 128 -19.35 8.46 4.00
N GLN A 129 -19.87 7.70 3.04
CA GLN A 129 -19.67 6.24 2.99
C GLN A 129 -18.20 5.87 2.86
N PHE A 130 -17.46 6.62 2.06
CA PHE A 130 -16.02 6.42 1.92
C PHE A 130 -15.29 6.71 3.22
N MET A 131 -15.65 7.78 3.93
CA MET A 131 -15.04 8.13 5.22
C MET A 131 -15.38 7.12 6.31
N ILE A 132 -16.60 6.60 6.37
CA ILE A 132 -16.97 5.51 7.29
C ILE A 132 -16.05 4.29 7.08
N GLU A 133 -15.63 4.04 5.85
CA GLU A 133 -14.76 2.92 5.53
C GLU A 133 -13.28 3.17 5.87
N ILE A 134 -12.74 4.35 5.54
CA ILE A 134 -11.30 4.60 5.69
C ILE A 134 -10.89 5.22 7.03
N ALA A 135 -11.76 5.98 7.71
CA ALA A 135 -11.40 6.65 8.96
C ALA A 135 -11.00 5.66 10.07
N PRO A 136 -11.70 4.54 10.31
CA PRO A 136 -11.23 3.54 11.27
C PRO A 136 -9.87 2.95 10.91
N VAL A 137 -9.59 2.78 9.61
CA VAL A 137 -8.30 2.26 9.12
C VAL A 137 -7.17 3.22 9.44
N ILE A 138 -7.40 4.53 9.36
CA ILE A 138 -6.39 5.56 9.65
C ILE A 138 -6.25 5.76 11.16
N PHE A 139 -7.35 5.92 11.89
CA PHE A 139 -7.36 6.48 13.26
C PHE A 139 -7.48 5.44 14.36
N ASP A 140 -8.18 4.31 14.15
CA ASP A 140 -8.33 3.28 15.20
C ASP A 140 -7.07 2.39 15.25
N PRO A 141 -6.29 2.43 16.36
CA PRO A 141 -5.08 1.62 16.46
C PRO A 141 -5.37 0.10 16.48
N GLY A 142 -6.58 -0.32 16.80
CA GLY A 142 -7.00 -1.73 16.79
C GLY A 142 -7.37 -2.26 15.40
N VAL A 143 -7.62 -1.37 14.44
CA VAL A 143 -7.97 -1.75 13.06
C VAL A 143 -6.70 -1.83 12.23
N MET A 144 -6.41 -3.01 11.69
CA MET A 144 -5.22 -3.25 10.85
C MET A 144 -3.90 -2.82 11.53
N PRO A 145 -3.61 -3.29 12.76
CA PRO A 145 -2.51 -2.76 13.57
C PRO A 145 -1.12 -3.06 12.99
N LYS A 146 -0.97 -4.19 12.27
CA LYS A 146 0.30 -4.62 11.68
C LYS A 146 0.15 -5.04 10.23
N ARG A 147 1.09 -4.63 9.37
CA ARG A 147 1.15 -5.07 7.97
C ARG A 147 1.30 -6.59 7.86
N SER A 148 2.21 -7.17 8.64
CA SER A 148 2.43 -8.60 8.67
C SER A 148 2.77 -9.06 10.09
N VAL A 149 2.09 -10.09 10.55
CA VAL A 149 2.36 -10.80 11.79
C VAL A 149 3.14 -12.06 11.42
N GLN A 150 4.35 -12.22 11.96
CA GLN A 150 5.28 -13.28 11.58
C GLN A 150 5.39 -14.40 12.63
N SER A 151 4.89 -14.15 13.83
CA SER A 151 4.92 -15.10 14.94
C SER A 151 3.83 -14.77 15.94
N GLY A 152 3.44 -15.76 16.73
CA GLY A 152 2.40 -15.66 17.76
C GLY A 152 1.41 -16.81 17.69
N ASP A 153 0.50 -16.83 18.64
CA ASP A 153 -0.59 -17.81 18.68
C ASP A 153 -1.73 -17.38 17.75
N GLY A 154 -2.33 -18.33 17.04
CA GLY A 154 -3.48 -18.10 16.17
C GLY A 154 -3.16 -18.03 14.70
N ASP A 155 -4.10 -17.49 13.92
CA ASP A 155 -4.01 -17.38 12.47
C ASP A 155 -3.25 -16.11 12.08
N LEU A 156 -1.98 -16.27 11.71
CA LEU A 156 -1.09 -15.15 11.36
C LEU A 156 -1.55 -14.40 10.10
N ILE A 157 -2.26 -15.08 9.18
CA ILE A 157 -2.78 -14.46 7.96
C ILE A 157 -3.93 -13.53 8.30
N LYS A 158 -4.87 -13.97 9.15
CA LYS A 158 -5.99 -13.12 9.60
C LYS A 158 -5.53 -11.97 10.47
N ALA A 159 -4.45 -12.14 11.22
CA ALA A 159 -3.86 -11.09 12.04
C ALA A 159 -3.08 -10.04 11.21
N SER A 160 -2.72 -10.37 9.97
CA SER A 160 -1.97 -9.48 9.07
C SER A 160 -2.90 -8.59 8.23
N SER A 161 -2.47 -7.35 7.99
CA SER A 161 -3.22 -6.36 7.22
C SER A 161 -2.81 -6.29 5.75
N ASN A 162 -1.75 -7.01 5.35
CA ASN A 162 -1.35 -7.08 3.96
C ASN A 162 -2.43 -7.73 3.08
N ASN A 163 -2.33 -7.51 1.78
CA ASN A 163 -3.37 -7.91 0.83
C ASN A 163 -2.98 -9.11 -0.06
N TYR A 164 -2.00 -9.91 0.39
CA TYR A 164 -1.62 -11.13 -0.35
C TYR A 164 -2.66 -12.24 -0.23
N TYR A 165 -3.58 -12.13 0.73
CA TYR A 165 -4.62 -13.11 0.97
C TYR A 165 -5.98 -12.42 0.98
N GLY A 166 -6.94 -12.98 0.25
CA GLY A 166 -8.31 -12.50 0.21
C GLY A 166 -9.01 -12.64 1.57
N GLY A 167 -10.00 -11.80 1.81
CA GLY A 167 -10.79 -11.89 3.04
C GLY A 167 -11.39 -13.28 3.24
N GLY A 168 -11.32 -13.79 4.46
CA GLY A 168 -11.88 -15.09 4.84
C GLY A 168 -10.99 -16.30 4.54
N ILE A 169 -9.79 -16.12 4.00
CA ILE A 169 -8.81 -17.21 3.87
C ILE A 169 -8.08 -17.37 5.20
N SER A 170 -7.95 -18.59 5.67
CA SER A 170 -7.19 -18.96 6.86
C SER A 170 -5.76 -19.38 6.53
N GLN A 171 -4.89 -19.33 7.51
CA GLN A 171 -3.51 -19.81 7.39
C GLN A 171 -3.49 -21.29 6.94
N LYS A 172 -4.35 -22.13 7.51
CA LYS A 172 -4.43 -23.53 7.13
C LYS A 172 -4.80 -23.72 5.66
N GLU A 173 -5.75 -22.97 5.11
CA GLU A 173 -6.11 -23.04 3.70
C GLU A 173 -4.95 -22.64 2.78
N VAL A 174 -4.15 -21.68 3.18
CA VAL A 174 -2.94 -21.26 2.44
C VAL A 174 -1.89 -22.37 2.47
N GLU A 175 -1.65 -22.95 3.63
CA GLU A 175 -0.70 -24.05 3.81
C GLU A 175 -1.13 -25.28 2.98
N ASP A 176 -2.39 -25.64 3.03
CA ASP A 176 -2.96 -26.75 2.25
C ASP A 176 -2.85 -26.49 0.73
N PHE A 177 -3.13 -25.26 0.28
CA PHE A 177 -3.00 -24.88 -1.12
C PHE A 177 -1.56 -25.05 -1.62
N TYR A 178 -0.57 -24.52 -0.90
CA TYR A 178 0.83 -24.66 -1.31
C TYR A 178 1.37 -26.09 -1.12
N ALA A 179 0.89 -26.85 -0.15
CA ALA A 179 1.24 -28.24 0.00
C ALA A 179 0.80 -29.06 -1.22
N GLN A 180 -0.42 -28.84 -1.72
CA GLN A 180 -0.91 -29.50 -2.93
C GLN A 180 -0.08 -29.12 -4.17
N MET A 181 0.35 -27.87 -4.31
CA MET A 181 1.23 -27.45 -5.41
C MET A 181 2.60 -28.13 -5.39
N LYS A 182 3.09 -28.52 -4.21
CA LYS A 182 4.39 -29.21 -4.03
C LYS A 182 4.32 -30.72 -4.25
N MET A 183 3.12 -31.32 -4.22
CA MET A 183 2.99 -32.77 -4.33
C MET A 183 3.57 -33.29 -5.67
N GLY A 184 4.46 -34.27 -5.57
CA GLY A 184 5.12 -34.89 -6.73
C GLY A 184 6.13 -34.02 -7.46
N LYS A 185 6.51 -32.89 -6.89
CA LYS A 185 7.51 -31.98 -7.45
C LYS A 185 8.70 -31.84 -6.53
N ASP A 186 9.87 -32.16 -7.03
CA ASP A 186 11.12 -31.77 -6.40
C ASP A 186 11.44 -30.35 -6.85
N THR A 187 11.09 -29.37 -6.02
CA THR A 187 11.18 -27.97 -6.43
C THR A 187 12.05 -27.15 -5.47
N ILE A 188 13.20 -26.78 -5.95
CA ILE A 188 14.00 -25.67 -5.43
C ILE A 188 13.40 -24.33 -5.90
N SER A 189 12.73 -24.35 -7.04
CA SER A 189 12.12 -23.18 -7.66
C SER A 189 10.74 -22.85 -7.06
N PRO A 190 10.35 -21.59 -7.01
CA PRO A 190 9.00 -21.18 -6.62
C PRO A 190 7.95 -21.87 -7.49
N ILE A 191 6.91 -22.40 -6.87
CA ILE A 191 5.77 -23.05 -7.54
C ILE A 191 4.58 -22.12 -7.74
N SER A 192 4.65 -20.91 -7.15
CA SER A 192 3.67 -19.83 -7.30
C SER A 192 4.31 -18.64 -8.03
N TYR A 193 3.50 -17.64 -8.35
CA TYR A 193 3.97 -16.36 -8.89
C TYR A 193 4.68 -15.49 -7.82
N GLY A 194 4.89 -16.03 -6.62
CA GLY A 194 5.59 -15.37 -5.52
C GLY A 194 4.86 -14.10 -5.06
N LEU A 195 5.62 -13.02 -4.82
CA LEU A 195 5.05 -11.75 -4.35
C LEU A 195 4.24 -10.99 -5.41
N ASN A 196 4.10 -11.53 -6.62
CA ASN A 196 3.29 -10.91 -7.66
C ASN A 196 1.88 -11.54 -7.77
N SER A 197 1.47 -12.32 -6.79
CA SER A 197 0.17 -12.98 -6.76
C SER A 197 -0.53 -12.80 -5.41
N ARG A 198 -1.83 -13.01 -5.45
CA ARG A 198 -2.72 -13.00 -4.30
C ARG A 198 -3.58 -14.25 -4.30
N LEU A 199 -3.69 -14.92 -3.16
CA LEU A 199 -4.67 -15.98 -3.00
C LEU A 199 -6.04 -15.38 -2.68
N VAL A 200 -7.06 -15.81 -3.41
CA VAL A 200 -8.45 -15.41 -3.20
C VAL A 200 -9.35 -16.64 -3.15
N LYS A 201 -10.52 -16.50 -2.54
CA LYS A 201 -11.51 -17.57 -2.50
C LYS A 201 -12.60 -17.29 -3.53
N GLU A 202 -12.77 -18.18 -4.52
CA GLU A 202 -13.81 -18.12 -5.53
C GLU A 202 -14.66 -19.38 -5.45
N ASN A 203 -15.96 -19.23 -5.22
CA ASN A 203 -16.90 -20.35 -5.06
C ASN A 203 -16.43 -21.40 -4.03
N GLY A 204 -15.82 -20.94 -2.94
CA GLY A 204 -15.29 -21.80 -1.89
C GLY A 204 -13.91 -22.43 -2.15
N THR A 205 -13.33 -22.22 -3.32
CA THR A 205 -12.02 -22.76 -3.70
C THR A 205 -10.96 -21.65 -3.64
N VAL A 206 -9.79 -21.96 -3.08
CA VAL A 206 -8.64 -21.05 -3.08
C VAL A 206 -7.98 -21.08 -4.46
N VAL A 207 -7.84 -19.90 -5.05
CA VAL A 207 -7.19 -19.70 -6.36
C VAL A 207 -6.13 -18.61 -6.27
N GLU A 208 -5.09 -18.72 -7.11
CA GLU A 208 -4.02 -17.74 -7.20
C GLU A 208 -4.28 -16.77 -8.35
N LYS A 209 -4.29 -15.45 -8.06
CA LYS A 209 -4.43 -14.39 -9.05
C LYS A 209 -3.21 -13.49 -9.07
N VAL A 210 -2.73 -13.18 -10.25
CA VAL A 210 -1.54 -12.35 -10.46
C VAL A 210 -1.94 -10.88 -10.55
N TRP A 211 -1.12 -10.00 -9.99
CA TRP A 211 -1.22 -8.54 -10.20
C TRP A 211 -0.77 -8.18 -11.61
N LYS A 212 -1.66 -8.31 -12.54
CA LYS A 212 -1.49 -7.94 -13.96
C LYS A 212 -2.84 -7.60 -14.59
N VAL A 213 -2.82 -6.99 -15.77
CA VAL A 213 -4.03 -6.81 -16.60
C VAL A 213 -4.65 -8.16 -16.92
N GLY A 214 -5.97 -8.28 -16.75
CA GLY A 214 -6.70 -9.55 -16.87
C GLY A 214 -6.51 -10.53 -15.69
N GLY A 215 -5.82 -10.10 -14.62
CA GLY A 215 -5.70 -10.81 -13.35
C GLY A 215 -6.46 -10.08 -12.24
N LEU A 216 -5.74 -9.32 -11.39
CA LEU A 216 -6.34 -8.48 -10.33
C LEU A 216 -6.69 -7.07 -10.81
N TYR A 217 -6.32 -6.71 -12.03
CA TYR A 217 -6.63 -5.44 -12.69
C TYR A 217 -7.43 -5.66 -13.97
#